data_b577ae3cadfcced319e2947ca99448ad
#
_entry.id   b577ae3cadfcced319e2947ca99448ad
#
_cell.length_a   1.000
_cell.length_b   1.000
_cell.length_c   1.000
_cell.angle_alpha   90.00
_cell.angle_beta   90.00
_cell.angle_gamma   90.00
#
_symmetry.space_group_name_H-M   'P 1'
#
loop_
_entity.id
_entity.type
_entity.pdbx_description
1 polymer ?
#
loop_
_entity_poly.entity_id
_entity_poly.type
_entity_poly.pdbx_seq_one_letter_code
_entity_poly.pdbx_strand_id
1 'polypeptide(L)'
;IVPDVCILRATTADERGNLTYEHEGAYLGVLEQAIAVRNHGGLVIAQVKRVTAAGSLRPHDVRVPGQLVDLIVLDPEQKQTTGTPHDPAISGEIMRPWGSFKLADHGVEKVIARRAAMALRRGMTANLGFGISAMVPRILLEEGYPQAVTWAIEQGAVGGMPLMGFAFGCASNADAFMPSP
;
A
#
# COMPACT_ATOMS: atom_id res chain seq x y z
N ILE A 1 -9.26 -21.58 -8.51
CA ILE A 1 -9.61 -20.53 -9.49
C ILE A 1 -8.47 -20.44 -10.48
N VAL A 2 -8.78 -20.44 -11.78
CA VAL A 2 -7.82 -20.25 -12.86
C VAL A 2 -8.14 -18.90 -13.52
N PRO A 3 -7.33 -17.85 -13.28
CA PRO A 3 -7.59 -16.55 -13.88
C PRO A 3 -7.05 -16.47 -15.31
N ASP A 4 -7.81 -15.87 -16.21
CA ASP A 4 -7.43 -15.68 -17.62
C ASP A 4 -6.64 -14.39 -17.83
N VAL A 5 -6.91 -13.36 -17.01
CA VAL A 5 -6.28 -12.04 -17.13
C VAL A 5 -5.91 -11.53 -15.74
N CYS A 6 -4.73 -10.93 -15.63
CA CYS A 6 -4.29 -10.15 -14.47
C CYS A 6 -4.04 -8.71 -14.90
N ILE A 7 -4.59 -7.76 -14.13
CA ILE A 7 -4.32 -6.34 -14.31
C ILE A 7 -3.55 -5.86 -13.08
N LEU A 8 -2.29 -5.47 -13.30
CA LEU A 8 -1.40 -4.96 -12.27
C LEU A 8 -1.29 -3.44 -12.37
N ARG A 9 -1.01 -2.81 -11.25
CA ARG A 9 -0.53 -1.43 -11.23
C ARG A 9 0.89 -1.39 -10.71
N ALA A 10 1.75 -0.61 -11.35
CA ALA A 10 3.11 -0.36 -10.93
C ALA A 10 3.47 1.12 -11.15
N THR A 11 4.62 1.57 -10.68
CA THR A 11 5.06 2.96 -10.88
C THR A 11 5.79 3.13 -12.20
N THR A 12 6.85 2.35 -12.41
CA THR A 12 7.70 2.44 -13.60
C THR A 12 7.83 1.08 -14.26
N ALA A 13 7.75 1.06 -15.59
CA ALA A 13 8.19 -0.06 -16.40
C ALA A 13 9.46 0.30 -17.18
N ASP A 14 10.34 -0.65 -17.45
CA ASP A 14 11.30 -0.48 -18.53
C ASP A 14 10.74 -1.07 -19.85
N GLU A 15 11.40 -0.81 -20.97
CA GLU A 15 10.99 -1.31 -22.29
C GLU A 15 10.99 -2.85 -22.40
N ARG A 16 11.55 -3.56 -21.42
CA ARG A 16 11.50 -5.03 -21.31
C ARG A 16 10.34 -5.53 -20.46
N GLY A 17 9.53 -4.61 -19.91
CA GLY A 17 8.41 -4.95 -19.05
C GLY A 17 8.74 -5.17 -17.56
N ASN A 18 9.98 -4.93 -17.14
CA ASN A 18 10.32 -5.00 -15.71
C ASN A 18 9.62 -3.88 -14.94
N LEU A 19 8.98 -4.21 -13.81
CA LEU A 19 8.15 -3.26 -13.05
C LEU A 19 8.77 -2.92 -11.70
N THR A 20 8.72 -1.64 -11.34
CA THR A 20 9.08 -1.11 -10.02
C THR A 20 7.90 -0.39 -9.36
N TYR A 21 7.96 -0.23 -8.02
CA TYR A 21 6.82 0.16 -7.19
C TYR A 21 7.14 1.34 -6.27
N GLU A 22 8.06 2.20 -6.67
CA GLU A 22 8.62 3.27 -5.82
C GLU A 22 7.60 4.28 -5.33
N HIS A 23 6.49 4.51 -6.05
CA HIS A 23 5.41 5.40 -5.61
C HIS A 23 4.16 4.66 -5.11
N GLU A 24 4.17 3.34 -5.11
CA GLU A 24 3.04 2.57 -4.63
C GLU A 24 3.05 2.47 -3.10
N GLY A 25 1.88 2.48 -2.50
CA GLY A 25 1.73 2.37 -1.05
C GLY A 25 1.67 0.93 -0.52
N ALA A 26 1.69 -0.06 -1.40
CA ALA A 26 1.75 -1.49 -1.10
C ALA A 26 2.03 -2.30 -2.38
N TYR A 27 2.49 -3.54 -2.23
CA TYR A 27 2.75 -4.42 -3.39
C TYR A 27 1.52 -5.21 -3.85
N LEU A 28 0.52 -5.44 -2.99
CA LEU A 28 -0.76 -6.07 -3.32
C LEU A 28 -0.66 -7.49 -3.93
N GLY A 29 0.40 -8.23 -3.63
CA GLY A 29 0.58 -9.58 -4.18
C GLY A 29 0.75 -9.64 -5.70
N VAL A 30 1.27 -8.59 -6.32
CA VAL A 30 1.35 -8.46 -7.78
C VAL A 30 2.22 -9.52 -8.44
N LEU A 31 3.31 -9.94 -7.79
CA LEU A 31 4.19 -10.98 -8.31
C LEU A 31 3.46 -12.34 -8.34
N GLU A 32 2.80 -12.68 -7.26
CA GLU A 32 2.05 -13.92 -7.10
C GLU A 32 0.90 -14.00 -8.11
N GLN A 33 0.18 -12.89 -8.32
CA GLN A 33 -0.89 -12.79 -9.32
C GLN A 33 -0.36 -12.96 -10.74
N ALA A 34 0.76 -12.28 -11.08
CA ALA A 34 1.39 -12.43 -12.40
C ALA A 34 1.83 -13.88 -12.66
N ILE A 35 2.49 -14.52 -11.67
CA ILE A 35 2.92 -15.93 -11.76
C ILE A 35 1.70 -16.84 -11.93
N ALA A 36 0.66 -16.66 -11.15
CA ALA A 36 -0.54 -17.49 -11.22
C ALA A 36 -1.19 -17.45 -12.61
N VAL A 37 -1.34 -16.26 -13.18
CA VAL A 37 -1.93 -16.08 -14.52
C VAL A 37 -1.03 -16.67 -15.61
N ARG A 38 0.27 -16.39 -15.57
CA ARG A 38 1.23 -16.92 -16.57
C ARG A 38 1.33 -18.43 -16.56
N ASN A 39 1.28 -19.07 -15.40
CA ASN A 39 1.30 -20.53 -15.28
C ASN A 39 0.09 -21.22 -15.96
N HIS A 40 -0.99 -20.49 -16.17
CA HIS A 40 -2.19 -20.97 -16.84
C HIS A 40 -2.34 -20.45 -18.29
N GLY A 41 -1.31 -19.77 -18.82
CA GLY A 41 -1.33 -19.25 -20.19
C GLY A 41 -2.20 -17.99 -20.36
N GLY A 42 -2.57 -17.32 -19.25
CA GLY A 42 -3.35 -16.09 -19.26
C GLY A 42 -2.51 -14.84 -19.57
N LEU A 43 -3.18 -13.70 -19.67
CA LEU A 43 -2.64 -12.40 -20.06
C LEU A 43 -2.35 -11.53 -18.84
N VAL A 44 -1.14 -10.95 -18.74
CA VAL A 44 -0.76 -10.00 -17.70
C VAL A 44 -0.59 -8.61 -18.29
N ILE A 45 -1.42 -7.68 -17.82
CA ILE A 45 -1.44 -6.27 -18.23
C ILE A 45 -0.97 -5.43 -17.06
N ALA A 46 -0.01 -4.54 -17.25
CA ALA A 46 0.45 -3.60 -16.22
C ALA A 46 0.17 -2.16 -16.61
N GLN A 47 -0.58 -1.43 -15.77
CA GLN A 47 -0.69 0.02 -15.86
C GLN A 47 0.47 0.64 -15.10
N VAL A 48 1.14 1.61 -15.71
CA VAL A 48 2.31 2.29 -15.14
C VAL A 48 2.23 3.80 -15.34
N LYS A 49 2.83 4.53 -14.42
CA LYS A 49 2.92 5.99 -14.50
C LYS A 49 3.94 6.47 -15.53
N ARG A 50 4.99 5.66 -15.77
CA ARG A 50 6.07 6.01 -16.72
C ARG A 50 6.78 4.78 -17.27
N VAL A 51 7.37 4.96 -18.43
CA VAL A 51 8.24 3.95 -19.06
C VAL A 51 9.65 4.54 -19.20
N THR A 52 10.67 3.72 -18.96
CA THR A 52 12.09 4.08 -19.07
C THR A 52 12.84 3.11 -19.98
N ALA A 53 14.08 3.48 -20.35
CA ALA A 53 14.91 2.68 -21.24
C ALA A 53 15.19 1.28 -20.67
N ALA A 54 15.30 0.29 -21.55
CA ALA A 54 15.63 -1.08 -21.20
C ALA A 54 16.93 -1.18 -20.39
N GLY A 55 16.86 -1.85 -19.23
CA GLY A 55 18.00 -2.07 -18.36
C GLY A 55 18.41 -0.88 -17.50
N SER A 56 17.62 0.19 -17.45
CA SER A 56 17.89 1.36 -16.59
C SER A 56 17.41 1.19 -15.15
N LEU A 57 16.56 0.19 -14.87
CA LEU A 57 16.08 -0.07 -13.53
C LEU A 57 17.12 -0.85 -12.70
N ARG A 58 17.24 -0.52 -11.42
CA ARG A 58 18.08 -1.30 -10.50
C ARG A 58 17.45 -2.69 -10.30
N PRO A 59 18.20 -3.80 -10.47
CA PRO A 59 17.64 -5.15 -10.35
C PRO A 59 16.95 -5.43 -9.00
N HIS A 60 17.44 -4.85 -7.91
CA HIS A 60 16.84 -5.00 -6.58
C HIS A 60 15.48 -4.31 -6.42
N ASP A 61 15.17 -3.33 -7.27
CA ASP A 61 13.92 -2.57 -7.21
C ASP A 61 12.85 -3.20 -8.12
N VAL A 62 13.23 -4.12 -9.00
CA VAL A 62 12.30 -4.87 -9.86
C VAL A 62 11.50 -5.86 -9.02
N ARG A 63 10.18 -5.65 -8.95
CA ARG A 63 9.26 -6.51 -8.20
C ARG A 63 8.56 -7.54 -9.08
N VAL A 64 8.26 -7.16 -10.32
CA VAL A 64 7.70 -8.08 -11.31
C VAL A 64 8.63 -8.10 -12.52
N PRO A 65 9.27 -9.23 -12.82
CA PRO A 65 10.13 -9.38 -14.01
C PRO A 65 9.32 -9.28 -15.30
N GLY A 66 9.91 -8.67 -16.32
CA GLY A 66 9.25 -8.44 -17.60
C GLY A 66 8.78 -9.70 -18.33
N GLN A 67 9.39 -10.86 -18.05
CA GLN A 67 8.94 -12.14 -18.59
C GLN A 67 7.52 -12.53 -18.17
N LEU A 68 7.01 -11.93 -17.10
CA LEU A 68 5.65 -12.16 -16.60
C LEU A 68 4.64 -11.15 -17.16
N VAL A 69 5.08 -10.11 -17.88
CA VAL A 69 4.21 -9.00 -18.33
C VAL A 69 4.06 -9.06 -19.84
N ASP A 70 2.83 -9.04 -20.33
CA ASP A 70 2.52 -9.09 -21.77
C ASP A 70 2.27 -7.70 -22.35
N LEU A 71 1.60 -6.82 -21.59
CA LEU A 71 1.21 -5.49 -22.06
C LEU A 71 1.48 -4.43 -21.01
N ILE A 72 1.96 -3.26 -21.45
CA ILE A 72 2.11 -2.05 -20.64
C ILE A 72 1.10 -1.00 -21.10
N VAL A 73 0.34 -0.47 -20.13
CA VAL A 73 -0.56 0.68 -20.32
C VAL A 73 0.07 1.88 -19.61
N LEU A 74 0.44 2.90 -20.37
CA LEU A 74 1.02 4.14 -19.82
C LEU A 74 -0.10 5.09 -19.40
N ASP A 75 -0.14 5.46 -18.13
CA ASP A 75 -1.01 6.49 -17.57
C ASP A 75 -0.20 7.44 -16.67
N PRO A 76 0.33 8.56 -17.22
CA PRO A 76 1.09 9.53 -16.44
C PRO A 76 0.31 10.18 -15.30
N GLU A 77 -1.02 10.20 -15.39
CA GLU A 77 -1.92 10.74 -14.37
C GLU A 77 -2.37 9.70 -13.33
N GLN A 78 -1.79 8.50 -13.37
CA GLN A 78 -2.06 7.45 -12.39
C GLN A 78 -1.94 7.99 -10.96
N LYS A 79 -2.97 7.78 -10.17
CA LYS A 79 -3.00 8.18 -8.76
C LYS A 79 -2.43 7.07 -7.88
N GLN A 80 -1.75 7.46 -6.81
CA GLN A 80 -1.23 6.53 -5.80
C GLN A 80 -2.34 5.82 -5.01
N THR A 81 -3.39 6.56 -4.64
CA THR A 81 -4.62 6.00 -4.08
C THR A 81 -5.81 6.59 -4.83
N THR A 82 -7.03 6.14 -4.54
CA THR A 82 -8.26 6.64 -5.18
C THR A 82 -8.38 8.17 -5.16
N GLY A 83 -7.91 8.84 -4.10
CA GLY A 83 -8.01 10.29 -3.93
C GLY A 83 -6.68 11.04 -3.98
N THR A 84 -5.54 10.35 -3.95
CA THR A 84 -4.21 10.97 -3.78
C THR A 84 -3.38 10.76 -5.03
N PRO A 85 -3.00 11.84 -5.77
CA PRO A 85 -2.10 11.71 -6.91
C PRO A 85 -0.74 11.12 -6.51
N HIS A 86 -0.10 11.70 -5.48
CA HIS A 86 1.12 11.19 -4.86
C HIS A 86 1.33 11.84 -3.49
N ASP A 87 1.63 11.03 -2.49
CA ASP A 87 2.07 11.45 -1.15
C ASP A 87 3.31 10.63 -0.79
N PRO A 88 4.49 11.25 -0.72
CA PRO A 88 5.75 10.55 -0.49
C PRO A 88 5.84 9.91 0.90
N ALA A 89 4.97 10.27 1.84
CA ALA A 89 4.90 9.59 3.14
C ALA A 89 4.19 8.22 3.05
N ILE A 90 3.39 7.98 2.00
CA ILE A 90 2.74 6.70 1.76
C ILE A 90 3.72 5.71 1.10
N SER A 91 4.55 6.19 0.17
CA SER A 91 5.57 5.37 -0.50
C SER A 91 6.87 5.22 0.30
N GLY A 92 6.98 5.88 1.47
CA GLY A 92 8.14 5.76 2.33
C GLY A 92 9.34 6.62 1.92
N GLU A 93 9.17 7.56 0.99
CA GLU A 93 10.22 8.49 0.56
C GLU A 93 10.56 9.53 1.63
N ILE A 94 9.57 9.90 2.45
CA ILE A 94 9.74 10.81 3.58
C ILE A 94 8.98 10.31 4.80
N MET A 95 9.39 10.81 5.97
CA MET A 95 8.65 10.64 7.23
C MET A 95 7.82 11.89 7.50
N ARG A 96 6.52 11.72 7.66
CA ARG A 96 5.60 12.79 8.06
C ARG A 96 5.63 12.95 9.57
N PRO A 97 5.80 14.19 10.12
CA PRO A 97 5.72 14.41 11.56
C PRO A 97 4.39 13.94 12.16
N TRP A 98 4.43 13.23 13.29
CA TRP A 98 3.22 12.69 13.93
C TRP A 98 2.19 13.77 14.27
N GLY A 99 2.62 14.97 14.65
CA GLY A 99 1.73 16.10 14.95
C GLY A 99 1.00 16.70 13.73
N SER A 100 1.36 16.28 12.50
CA SER A 100 0.69 16.74 11.26
C SER A 100 -0.51 15.90 10.86
N PHE A 101 -0.73 14.75 11.49
CA PHE A 101 -1.88 13.92 11.18
C PHE A 101 -3.16 14.49 11.78
N LYS A 102 -4.25 14.47 11.00
CA LYS A 102 -5.56 14.89 11.49
C LYS A 102 -6.02 13.93 12.60
N LEU A 103 -6.46 14.50 13.72
CA LEU A 103 -7.10 13.74 14.80
C LEU A 103 -8.48 13.23 14.37
N ALA A 104 -9.02 12.27 15.11
CA ALA A 104 -10.36 11.76 14.87
C ALA A 104 -11.42 12.83 15.20
N ASP A 105 -12.36 13.04 14.28
CA ASP A 105 -13.49 13.94 14.51
C ASP A 105 -14.39 13.41 15.65
N HIS A 106 -15.04 14.32 16.39
CA HIS A 106 -15.98 13.92 17.44
C HIS A 106 -17.20 13.22 16.85
N GLY A 107 -17.64 12.15 17.50
CA GLY A 107 -18.81 11.39 17.06
C GLY A 107 -18.87 10.00 17.68
N VAL A 108 -19.93 9.28 17.38
CA VAL A 108 -20.17 7.91 17.88
C VAL A 108 -19.03 6.97 17.48
N GLU A 109 -18.54 7.08 16.25
CA GLU A 109 -17.44 6.25 15.74
C GLU A 109 -16.15 6.46 16.56
N LYS A 110 -15.85 7.70 16.96
CA LYS A 110 -14.72 7.99 17.85
C LYS A 110 -14.87 7.33 19.22
N VAL A 111 -16.07 7.30 19.78
CA VAL A 111 -16.35 6.63 21.05
C VAL A 111 -16.10 5.13 20.92
N ILE A 112 -16.58 4.51 19.83
CA ILE A 112 -16.36 3.09 19.55
C ILE A 112 -14.86 2.80 19.38
N ALA A 113 -14.15 3.58 18.56
CA ALA A 113 -12.72 3.44 18.33
C ALA A 113 -11.91 3.61 19.64
N ARG A 114 -12.29 4.58 20.50
CA ARG A 114 -11.68 4.78 21.82
C ARG A 114 -11.91 3.58 22.75
N ARG A 115 -13.10 3.01 22.74
CA ARG A 115 -13.38 1.79 23.51
C ARG A 115 -12.53 0.62 23.02
N ALA A 116 -12.34 0.47 21.71
CA ALA A 116 -11.46 -0.56 21.14
C ALA A 116 -9.98 -0.30 21.50
N ALA A 117 -9.52 0.95 21.45
CA ALA A 117 -8.16 1.33 21.84
C ALA A 117 -7.81 0.92 23.27
N MET A 118 -8.77 0.94 24.20
CA MET A 118 -8.56 0.51 25.60
C MET A 118 -8.17 -0.97 25.76
N ALA A 119 -8.43 -1.81 24.75
CA ALA A 119 -8.01 -3.22 24.76
C ALA A 119 -6.56 -3.40 24.31
N LEU A 120 -5.95 -2.39 23.71
CA LEU A 120 -4.59 -2.45 23.19
C LEU A 120 -3.56 -2.16 24.28
N ARG A 121 -2.40 -2.80 24.15
CA ARG A 121 -1.26 -2.62 25.06
C ARG A 121 -0.03 -2.30 24.23
N ARG A 122 0.90 -1.56 24.80
CA ARG A 122 2.20 -1.26 24.16
C ARG A 122 2.90 -2.57 23.74
N GLY A 123 3.42 -2.56 22.51
CA GLY A 123 4.14 -3.70 21.94
C GLY A 123 3.25 -4.74 21.25
N MET A 124 1.92 -4.56 21.25
CA MET A 124 1.05 -5.42 20.44
C MET A 124 1.20 -5.14 18.95
N THR A 125 0.95 -6.16 18.15
CA THR A 125 0.63 -6.03 16.74
C THR A 125 -0.87 -6.21 16.56
N ALA A 126 -1.51 -5.32 15.81
CA ALA A 126 -2.94 -5.38 15.56
C ALA A 126 -3.21 -5.28 14.05
N ASN A 127 -4.00 -6.23 13.54
CA ASN A 127 -4.53 -6.16 12.19
C ASN A 127 -5.76 -5.24 12.19
N LEU A 128 -5.84 -4.38 11.18
CA LEU A 128 -6.95 -3.45 11.00
C LEU A 128 -7.73 -3.79 9.74
N GLY A 129 -9.06 -3.79 9.89
CA GLY A 129 -9.98 -3.83 8.76
C GLY A 129 -10.46 -2.44 8.35
N PHE A 130 -11.17 -2.39 7.23
CA PHE A 130 -11.84 -1.18 6.73
C PHE A 130 -12.96 -0.72 7.68
N GLY A 131 -13.15 0.58 7.84
CA GLY A 131 -14.22 1.18 8.62
C GLY A 131 -13.76 1.76 9.96
N ILE A 132 -14.56 1.60 11.02
CA ILE A 132 -14.31 2.23 12.33
C ILE A 132 -12.99 1.78 12.95
N SER A 133 -12.57 0.54 12.72
CA SER A 133 -11.29 0.02 13.22
C SER A 133 -10.09 0.83 12.72
N ALA A 134 -10.14 1.36 11.49
CA ALA A 134 -9.10 2.23 10.93
C ALA A 134 -8.95 3.57 11.66
N MET A 135 -9.90 3.94 12.53
CA MET A 135 -9.81 5.12 13.37
C MET A 135 -8.98 4.91 14.64
N VAL A 136 -8.80 3.67 15.10
CA VAL A 136 -8.11 3.35 16.35
C VAL A 136 -6.69 3.92 16.41
N PRO A 137 -5.86 3.88 15.36
CA PRO A 137 -4.54 4.52 15.36
C PRO A 137 -4.58 6.01 15.67
N ARG A 138 -5.61 6.72 15.22
CA ARG A 138 -5.80 8.16 15.49
C ARG A 138 -6.17 8.45 16.95
N ILE A 139 -6.81 7.51 17.61
CA ILE A 139 -7.06 7.60 19.06
C ILE A 139 -5.75 7.51 19.82
N LEU A 140 -4.88 6.55 19.49
CA LEU A 140 -3.56 6.44 20.12
C LEU A 140 -2.67 7.67 19.82
N LEU A 141 -2.78 8.24 18.62
CA LEU A 141 -2.10 9.51 18.30
C LEU A 141 -2.59 10.66 19.21
N GLU A 142 -3.90 10.81 19.37
CA GLU A 142 -4.52 11.84 20.21
C GLU A 142 -4.12 11.71 21.67
N GLU A 143 -3.93 10.49 22.14
CA GLU A 143 -3.49 10.19 23.50
C GLU A 143 -1.96 10.26 23.70
N GLY A 144 -1.20 10.59 22.64
CA GLY A 144 0.26 10.76 22.69
C GLY A 144 1.06 9.47 22.52
N TYR A 145 0.44 8.38 22.07
CA TYR A 145 1.08 7.07 21.93
C TYR A 145 1.00 6.49 20.49
N PRO A 146 1.30 7.25 19.42
CA PRO A 146 1.05 6.83 18.05
C PRO A 146 1.79 5.55 17.64
N GLN A 147 2.89 5.22 18.33
CA GLN A 147 3.74 4.07 18.04
C GLN A 147 3.66 2.99 19.14
N ALA A 148 2.63 3.01 19.99
CA ALA A 148 2.47 1.99 21.03
C ALA A 148 2.13 0.61 20.47
N VAL A 149 1.49 0.56 19.30
CA VAL A 149 1.04 -0.65 18.63
C VAL A 149 1.61 -0.65 17.21
N THR A 150 2.06 -1.80 16.75
CA THR A 150 2.41 -2.03 15.34
C THR A 150 1.14 -2.38 14.56
N TRP A 151 0.82 -1.59 13.56
CA TRP A 151 -0.34 -1.84 12.71
C TRP A 151 0.04 -2.78 11.57
N ALA A 152 -0.80 -3.76 11.29
CA ALA A 152 -0.71 -4.60 10.11
C ALA A 152 -1.96 -4.39 9.25
N ILE A 153 -1.76 -4.13 7.98
CA ILE A 153 -2.83 -3.89 7.02
C ILE A 153 -2.79 -5.02 5.99
N GLU A 154 -3.94 -5.57 5.64
CA GLU A 154 -4.07 -6.73 4.75
C GLU A 154 -3.37 -6.54 3.39
N GLN A 155 -3.23 -5.30 2.90
CA GLN A 155 -2.53 -4.99 1.65
C GLN A 155 -0.99 -5.04 1.76
N GLY A 156 -0.45 -5.28 2.95
CA GLY A 156 0.98 -5.50 3.18
C GLY A 156 1.72 -4.35 3.85
N ALA A 157 1.09 -3.22 4.17
CA ALA A 157 1.72 -2.16 4.94
C ALA A 157 1.80 -2.56 6.42
N VAL A 158 2.98 -2.40 7.03
CA VAL A 158 3.24 -2.68 8.45
C VAL A 158 3.78 -1.43 9.11
N GLY A 159 3.26 -1.10 10.29
CA GLY A 159 3.63 0.11 11.04
C GLY A 159 2.98 1.39 10.49
N GLY A 160 3.51 2.52 10.93
CA GLY A 160 3.07 3.85 10.49
C GLY A 160 1.69 4.26 10.97
N MET A 161 1.07 5.18 10.21
CA MET A 161 -0.29 5.68 10.42
C MET A 161 -1.19 5.16 9.30
N PRO A 162 -2.02 4.15 9.55
CA PRO A 162 -3.00 3.64 8.60
C PRO A 162 -3.93 4.74 8.08
N LEU A 163 -4.20 4.73 6.79
CA LEU A 163 -5.11 5.67 6.15
C LEU A 163 -6.56 5.22 6.32
N MET A 164 -7.48 6.15 6.15
CA MET A 164 -8.92 5.91 6.31
C MET A 164 -9.66 6.12 5.00
N GLY A 165 -10.92 5.67 4.94
CA GLY A 165 -11.79 5.84 3.79
C GLY A 165 -11.21 5.12 2.56
N PHE A 166 -11.35 5.72 1.38
CA PHE A 166 -10.89 5.12 0.12
C PHE A 166 -9.36 4.94 -0.01
N ALA A 167 -8.57 5.53 0.88
CA ALA A 167 -7.13 5.30 0.95
C ALA A 167 -6.75 4.17 1.93
N PHE A 168 -7.72 3.52 2.57
CA PHE A 168 -7.46 2.35 3.40
C PHE A 168 -6.74 1.26 2.60
N GLY A 169 -5.79 0.59 3.22
CA GLY A 169 -4.87 -0.33 2.56
C GLY A 169 -3.45 0.21 2.48
N CYS A 170 -3.30 1.53 2.61
CA CYS A 170 -2.00 2.19 2.70
C CYS A 170 -1.79 2.77 4.11
N ALA A 171 -0.53 3.07 4.43
CA ALA A 171 -0.15 3.80 5.63
C ALA A 171 0.87 4.87 5.29
N SER A 172 0.77 6.04 5.95
CA SER A 172 1.90 6.98 5.96
C SER A 172 2.92 6.51 6.99
N ASN A 173 4.20 6.72 6.72
CA ASN A 173 5.30 6.31 7.60
C ASN A 173 5.33 4.80 7.89
N ALA A 174 4.94 3.96 6.96
CA ALA A 174 5.05 2.51 7.14
C ALA A 174 6.50 2.10 7.42
N ASP A 175 6.68 1.15 8.33
CA ASP A 175 8.01 0.60 8.66
C ASP A 175 8.46 -0.40 7.59
N ALA A 176 7.52 -1.10 6.96
CA ALA A 176 7.79 -2.06 5.90
C ALA A 176 6.57 -2.27 4.98
N PHE A 177 6.85 -2.69 3.75
CA PHE A 177 5.87 -3.24 2.83
C PHE A 177 6.15 -4.73 2.64
N MET A 178 5.21 -5.55 3.05
CA MET A 178 5.27 -6.99 2.88
C MET A 178 4.55 -7.42 1.62
N PRO A 179 4.96 -8.52 0.97
CA PRO A 179 4.09 -9.17 0.01
C PRO A 179 2.73 -9.44 0.66
N SER A 180 1.64 -9.20 -0.07
CA SER A 180 0.31 -9.58 0.43
C SER A 180 0.25 -11.10 0.57
N PRO A 181 -0.30 -11.63 1.66
CA PRO A 181 -0.48 -13.07 1.83
C PRO A 181 -1.49 -13.63 0.83
#